data_5f22f1f1545888e39bdb6d5c6335d867
#
_entry.id   5f22f1f1545888e39bdb6d5c6335d867
#
_cell.length_a   1.000
_cell.length_b   1.000
_cell.length_c   1.000
_cell.angle_alpha   90.00
_cell.angle_beta   90.00
_cell.angle_gamma   90.00
#
_symmetry.space_group_name_H-M   'P 1'
#
loop_
_entity.id
_entity.type
_entity.pdbx_description
1 polymer ?
#
loop_
_entity_poly.entity_id
_entity_poly.type
_entity_poly.pdbx_seq_one_letter_code
_entity_poly.pdbx_strand_id
1 'polypeptide(L)'
;MYPSRFRYEAPRSLDEAIGLMHDGGDYVKVLAGGQSLVPLMKLRFASPELVVDINNVPGLSYHRTGPDGSLRIGALCRHADLERSDLLKTTQPTMAAAAPLIADPIVRNRGTLVGSLCHADPQGDWASVVLALGGSVVEIGRAHV
;
A
#
# COMPACT_ATOMS: atom_id res chain seq x y z
N MET A 1 17.06 12.35 -11.52
CA MET A 1 16.49 12.03 -12.85
C MET A 1 14.96 12.22 -12.76
N TYR A 2 14.32 12.67 -13.84
CA TYR A 2 12.86 12.84 -13.87
C TYR A 2 12.18 11.60 -14.46
N PRO A 3 10.96 11.23 -13.99
CA PRO A 3 10.15 10.18 -14.59
C PRO A 3 9.86 10.43 -16.07
N SER A 4 9.50 9.37 -16.80
CA SER A 4 8.86 9.51 -18.11
C SER A 4 7.54 10.24 -17.97
N ARG A 5 7.01 10.76 -19.09
CA ARG A 5 5.70 11.42 -19.10
C ARG A 5 4.60 10.42 -18.74
N PHE A 6 3.65 10.81 -17.90
CA PHE A 6 2.49 9.99 -17.51
C PHE A 6 1.26 10.89 -17.30
N ARG A 7 0.09 10.32 -17.41
CA ARG A 7 -1.16 10.91 -16.94
C ARG A 7 -1.30 10.67 -15.45
N TYR A 8 -1.94 11.61 -14.76
CA TYR A 8 -2.20 11.50 -13.32
C TYR A 8 -3.68 11.72 -13.07
N GLU A 9 -4.31 10.76 -12.38
CA GLU A 9 -5.70 10.83 -11.95
C GLU A 9 -5.77 10.58 -10.44
N ALA A 10 -6.63 11.34 -9.76
CA ALA A 10 -6.81 11.25 -8.32
C ALA A 10 -8.31 11.03 -7.99
N PRO A 11 -8.81 9.81 -8.16
CA PRO A 11 -10.22 9.47 -7.92
C PRO A 11 -10.63 9.72 -6.49
N ARG A 12 -11.91 9.97 -6.28
CA ARG A 12 -12.50 10.21 -4.96
C ARG A 12 -13.39 9.08 -4.48
N SER A 13 -13.54 8.02 -5.27
CA SER A 13 -14.24 6.81 -4.90
C SER A 13 -13.46 5.56 -5.31
N LEU A 14 -13.76 4.45 -4.65
CA LEU A 14 -13.15 3.17 -4.98
C LEU A 14 -13.57 2.70 -6.37
N ASP A 15 -14.85 2.86 -6.73
CA ASP A 15 -15.37 2.45 -8.03
C ASP A 15 -14.71 3.22 -9.19
N GLU A 16 -14.49 4.53 -9.01
CA GLU A 16 -13.75 5.34 -9.97
C GLU A 16 -12.30 4.86 -10.13
N ALA A 17 -11.62 4.55 -9.01
CA ALA A 17 -10.26 4.03 -9.04
C ALA A 17 -10.18 2.67 -9.76
N ILE A 18 -11.13 1.77 -9.48
CA ILE A 18 -11.23 0.46 -10.14
C ILE A 18 -11.50 0.62 -11.64
N GLY A 19 -12.42 1.51 -12.04
CA GLY A 19 -12.68 1.81 -13.45
C GLY A 19 -11.44 2.27 -14.20
N LEU A 20 -10.70 3.22 -13.65
CA LEU A 20 -9.44 3.70 -14.23
C LEU A 20 -8.38 2.59 -14.38
N MET A 21 -8.32 1.67 -13.41
CA MET A 21 -7.42 0.53 -13.46
C MET A 21 -7.82 -0.48 -14.54
N HIS A 22 -9.12 -0.75 -14.65
CA HIS A 22 -9.66 -1.67 -15.65
C HIS A 22 -9.43 -1.15 -17.08
N ASP A 23 -9.75 0.11 -17.32
CA ASP A 23 -9.67 0.72 -18.66
C ASP A 23 -8.23 0.89 -19.16
N GLY A 24 -7.27 1.06 -18.25
CA GLY A 24 -5.87 1.29 -18.61
C GLY A 24 -4.97 0.04 -18.61
N GLY A 25 -5.46 -1.10 -18.11
CA GLY A 25 -4.73 -2.37 -18.13
C GLY A 25 -3.33 -2.31 -17.49
N ASP A 26 -2.37 -2.99 -18.08
CA ASP A 26 -1.00 -3.17 -17.53
C ASP A 26 -0.18 -1.86 -17.45
N TYR A 27 -0.56 -0.84 -18.21
CA TYR A 27 0.14 0.45 -18.28
C TYR A 27 -0.28 1.41 -17.15
N VAL A 28 -1.22 1.00 -16.30
CA VAL A 28 -1.66 1.77 -15.13
C VAL A 28 -0.95 1.28 -13.88
N LYS A 29 -0.58 2.22 -13.01
CA LYS A 29 -0.04 1.91 -11.68
C LYS A 29 -0.77 2.71 -10.60
N VAL A 30 -1.07 2.01 -9.51
CA VAL A 30 -1.67 2.63 -8.30
C VAL A 30 -0.61 3.34 -7.48
N LEU A 31 -0.90 4.57 -7.10
CA LEU A 31 -0.09 5.33 -6.15
C LEU A 31 -0.79 5.39 -4.79
N ALA A 32 -0.18 4.73 -3.80
CA ALA A 32 -0.54 4.84 -2.39
C ALA A 32 0.51 5.70 -1.66
N GLY A 33 1.51 5.07 -1.05
CA GLY A 33 2.61 5.76 -0.36
C GLY A 33 3.68 6.33 -1.28
N GLY A 34 3.84 5.76 -2.46
CA GLY A 34 4.82 6.18 -3.47
C GLY A 34 6.27 5.82 -3.17
N GLN A 35 6.55 5.08 -2.11
CA GLN A 35 7.93 4.86 -1.66
C GLN A 35 8.67 3.73 -2.41
N SER A 36 7.94 2.96 -3.22
CA SER A 36 8.51 2.05 -4.22
C SER A 36 8.28 2.58 -5.63
N LEU A 37 7.03 2.94 -5.98
CA LEU A 37 6.68 3.36 -7.33
C LEU A 37 7.45 4.62 -7.79
N VAL A 38 7.49 5.67 -6.97
CA VAL A 38 8.14 6.94 -7.35
C VAL A 38 9.65 6.78 -7.58
N PRO A 39 10.42 6.09 -6.71
CA PRO A 39 11.81 5.74 -7.00
C PRO A 39 11.99 4.97 -8.32
N LEU A 40 11.18 3.95 -8.59
CA LEU A 40 11.24 3.20 -9.83
C LEU A 40 10.94 4.06 -11.06
N MET A 41 9.96 4.96 -10.96
CA MET A 41 9.66 5.92 -12.03
C MET A 41 10.81 6.91 -12.25
N LYS A 42 11.43 7.41 -11.18
CA LYS A 42 12.59 8.33 -11.27
C LYS A 42 13.79 7.66 -11.94
N LEU A 43 14.01 6.38 -11.68
CA LEU A 43 15.06 5.57 -12.29
C LEU A 43 14.66 5.02 -13.68
N ARG A 44 13.41 5.22 -14.10
CA ARG A 44 12.81 4.72 -15.35
C ARG A 44 12.77 3.18 -15.45
N PHE A 45 12.77 2.50 -14.32
CA PHE A 45 12.46 1.07 -14.24
C PHE A 45 10.96 0.80 -14.34
N ALA A 46 10.14 1.79 -13.98
CA ALA A 46 8.72 1.81 -14.25
C ALA A 46 8.36 3.06 -15.06
N SER A 47 7.62 2.89 -16.15
CA SER A 47 7.16 3.97 -17.02
C SER A 47 5.67 3.80 -17.32
N PRO A 48 4.80 3.95 -16.30
CA PRO A 48 3.36 3.86 -16.51
C PRO A 48 2.86 4.98 -17.42
N GLU A 49 1.82 4.72 -18.20
CA GLU A 49 1.11 5.73 -18.95
C GLU A 49 0.13 6.53 -18.07
N LEU A 50 -0.41 5.86 -17.04
CA LEU A 50 -1.34 6.43 -16.09
C LEU A 50 -0.94 6.06 -14.65
N VAL A 51 -0.93 7.05 -13.77
CA VAL A 51 -0.82 6.89 -12.33
C VAL A 51 -2.15 7.24 -11.69
N VAL A 52 -2.74 6.28 -10.98
CA VAL A 52 -4.01 6.44 -10.24
C VAL A 52 -3.66 6.62 -8.75
N ASP A 53 -3.82 7.85 -8.26
CA ASP A 53 -3.54 8.20 -6.86
C ASP A 53 -4.77 7.95 -6.00
N ILE A 54 -4.72 6.93 -5.15
CA ILE A 54 -5.82 6.54 -4.27
C ILE A 54 -5.84 7.29 -2.93
N ASN A 55 -4.95 8.24 -2.69
CA ASN A 55 -4.88 8.96 -1.41
C ASN A 55 -6.14 9.78 -1.09
N ASN A 56 -6.94 10.13 -2.09
CA ASN A 56 -8.21 10.84 -1.91
C ASN A 56 -9.45 9.93 -1.77
N VAL A 57 -9.26 8.60 -1.88
CA VAL A 57 -10.35 7.63 -1.71
C VAL A 57 -10.61 7.44 -0.22
N PRO A 58 -11.84 7.74 0.27
CA PRO A 58 -12.16 7.61 1.69
C PRO A 58 -12.21 6.14 2.14
N GLY A 59 -11.99 5.91 3.44
CA GLY A 59 -12.15 4.60 4.05
C GLY A 59 -11.01 3.60 3.82
N LEU A 60 -9.89 4.01 3.21
CA LEU A 60 -8.74 3.14 2.97
C LEU A 60 -7.61 3.31 4.00
N SER A 61 -7.64 4.36 4.82
CA SER A 61 -6.62 4.62 5.85
C SER A 61 -7.15 4.20 7.22
N TYR A 62 -6.88 2.97 7.62
CA TYR A 62 -7.28 2.45 8.93
C TYR A 62 -6.42 1.24 9.35
N HIS A 63 -6.39 1.01 10.66
CA HIS A 63 -6.06 -0.28 11.28
C HIS A 63 -7.01 -0.46 12.48
N ARG A 64 -7.71 -1.59 12.53
CA ARG A 64 -8.76 -1.85 13.53
C ARG A 64 -9.00 -3.33 13.75
N THR A 65 -9.58 -3.69 14.87
CA THR A 65 -10.08 -5.04 15.10
C THR A 65 -11.39 -5.26 14.32
N GLY A 66 -11.45 -6.35 13.58
CA GLY A 66 -12.66 -6.81 12.92
C GLY A 66 -13.64 -7.49 13.88
N PRO A 67 -14.88 -7.79 13.43
CA PRO A 67 -15.90 -8.47 14.25
C PRO A 67 -15.48 -9.87 14.72
N ASP A 68 -14.60 -10.50 13.98
CA ASP A 68 -14.02 -11.83 14.23
C ASP A 68 -12.75 -11.80 15.09
N GLY A 69 -12.38 -10.63 15.62
CA GLY A 69 -11.15 -10.40 16.39
C GLY A 69 -9.90 -10.26 15.54
N SER A 70 -9.98 -10.40 14.21
CA SER A 70 -8.83 -10.20 13.31
C SER A 70 -8.38 -8.75 13.28
N LEU A 71 -7.09 -8.51 13.14
CA LEU A 71 -6.57 -7.18 12.81
C LEU A 71 -6.79 -6.90 11.31
N ARG A 72 -7.46 -5.81 10.99
CA ARG A 72 -7.72 -5.35 9.62
C ARG A 72 -6.97 -4.06 9.34
N ILE A 73 -6.22 -4.04 8.25
CA ILE A 73 -5.36 -2.93 7.86
C ILE A 73 -5.76 -2.47 6.45
N GLY A 74 -6.06 -1.18 6.30
CA GLY A 74 -6.45 -0.59 5.03
C GLY A 74 -5.28 -0.28 4.10
N ALA A 75 -5.57 -0.15 2.83
CA ALA A 75 -4.59 0.05 1.75
C ALA A 75 -3.72 1.30 1.93
N LEU A 76 -4.22 2.33 2.61
CA LEU A 76 -3.53 3.60 2.86
C LEU A 76 -2.97 3.73 4.28
N CYS A 77 -3.04 2.68 5.12
CA CYS A 77 -2.45 2.71 6.45
C CYS A 77 -0.93 2.83 6.34
N ARG A 78 -0.37 3.90 6.92
CA ARG A 78 1.06 4.20 6.84
C ARG A 78 1.86 3.31 7.80
N HIS A 79 3.14 3.07 7.47
CA HIS A 79 4.03 2.40 8.42
C HIS A 79 4.12 3.15 9.75
N ALA A 80 4.11 4.49 9.71
CA ALA A 80 4.13 5.32 10.90
C ALA A 80 2.87 5.19 11.77
N ASP A 81 1.71 4.90 11.19
CA ASP A 81 0.48 4.64 11.94
C ASP A 81 0.60 3.32 12.70
N LEU A 82 1.18 2.29 12.07
CA LEU A 82 1.43 1.00 12.69
C LEU A 82 2.49 1.07 13.79
N GLU A 83 3.59 1.81 13.55
CA GLU A 83 4.65 2.06 14.51
C GLU A 83 4.13 2.67 15.81
N ARG A 84 3.16 3.59 15.72
CA ARG A 84 2.60 4.32 16.86
C ARG A 84 1.37 3.67 17.49
N SER A 85 0.91 2.55 16.92
CA SER A 85 -0.36 1.93 17.29
C SER A 85 -0.30 1.20 18.62
N ASP A 86 -1.05 1.65 19.60
CA ASP A 86 -1.24 0.93 20.85
C ASP A 86 -2.08 -0.34 20.66
N LEU A 87 -2.96 -0.36 19.67
CA LEU A 87 -3.69 -1.55 19.28
C LEU A 87 -2.72 -2.68 18.86
N LEU A 88 -1.71 -2.37 18.03
CA LEU A 88 -0.73 -3.37 17.61
C LEU A 88 0.13 -3.87 18.78
N LYS A 89 0.54 -2.98 19.66
CA LYS A 89 1.34 -3.36 20.85
C LYS A 89 0.62 -4.41 21.70
N THR A 90 -0.71 -4.33 21.78
CA THR A 90 -1.52 -5.24 22.60
C THR A 90 -1.99 -6.48 21.85
N THR A 91 -2.32 -6.37 20.55
CA THR A 91 -2.95 -7.46 19.79
C THR A 91 -2.01 -8.18 18.85
N GLN A 92 -0.99 -7.47 18.34
CA GLN A 92 -0.01 -7.98 17.36
C GLN A 92 1.41 -7.50 17.66
N PRO A 93 2.01 -7.91 18.78
CA PRO A 93 3.31 -7.41 19.23
C PRO A 93 4.44 -7.63 18.23
N THR A 94 4.37 -8.69 17.42
CA THR A 94 5.35 -8.94 16.34
C THR A 94 5.30 -7.83 15.28
N MET A 95 4.11 -7.40 14.86
CA MET A 95 3.97 -6.28 13.92
C MET A 95 4.43 -4.97 14.56
N ALA A 96 4.09 -4.74 15.83
CA ALA A 96 4.51 -3.55 16.56
C ALA A 96 6.04 -3.46 16.70
N ALA A 97 6.72 -4.59 16.88
CA ALA A 97 8.18 -4.66 16.92
C ALA A 97 8.83 -4.47 15.55
N ALA A 98 8.19 -4.96 14.48
CA ALA A 98 8.69 -4.84 13.12
C ALA A 98 8.54 -3.41 12.55
N ALA A 99 7.44 -2.73 12.83
CA ALA A 99 7.10 -1.45 12.22
C ALA A 99 8.20 -0.37 12.31
N PRO A 100 8.88 -0.16 13.46
CA PRO A 100 9.96 0.82 13.57
C PRO A 100 11.23 0.43 12.80
N LEU A 101 11.39 -0.82 12.42
CA LEU A 101 12.54 -1.33 11.67
C LEU A 101 12.41 -1.13 10.16
N ILE A 102 11.22 -0.78 9.68
CA ILE A 102 10.94 -0.57 8.25
C ILE A 102 11.57 0.76 7.81
N ALA A 103 12.57 0.68 6.92
CA ALA A 103 13.21 1.83 6.30
C ALA A 103 13.58 2.95 7.32
N ASP A 104 13.26 4.19 6.99
CA ASP A 104 13.48 5.37 7.82
C ASP A 104 12.17 6.12 8.13
N PRO A 105 12.18 7.11 9.07
CA PRO A 105 10.98 7.86 9.42
C PRO A 105 10.32 8.61 8.26
N ILE A 106 11.10 9.06 7.26
CA ILE A 106 10.58 9.78 6.09
C ILE A 106 9.77 8.81 5.24
N VAL A 107 10.33 7.63 4.97
CA VAL A 107 9.65 6.55 4.25
C VAL A 107 8.42 6.07 5.02
N ARG A 108 8.52 5.85 6.34
CA ARG A 108 7.39 5.38 7.16
C ARG A 108 6.20 6.33 7.17
N ASN A 109 6.43 7.63 7.10
CA ASN A 109 5.35 8.62 7.03
C ASN A 109 4.57 8.62 5.71
N ARG A 110 5.10 7.98 4.68
CA ARG A 110 4.46 7.92 3.34
C ARG A 110 4.13 6.49 2.92
N GLY A 111 5.06 5.56 3.09
CA GLY A 111 4.90 4.16 2.72
C GLY A 111 3.75 3.49 3.45
N THR A 112 3.10 2.53 2.80
CA THR A 112 1.97 1.76 3.33
C THR A 112 2.32 0.28 3.39
N LEU A 113 1.80 -0.44 4.39
CA LEU A 113 1.99 -1.90 4.51
C LEU A 113 1.48 -2.60 3.25
N VAL A 114 0.25 -2.30 2.84
CA VAL A 114 -0.36 -2.95 1.67
C VAL A 114 0.39 -2.60 0.38
N GLY A 115 0.86 -1.35 0.23
CA GLY A 115 1.69 -0.96 -0.91
C GLY A 115 3.01 -1.74 -0.99
N SER A 116 3.62 -2.05 0.17
CA SER A 116 4.82 -2.90 0.23
C SER A 116 4.51 -4.34 -0.21
N LEU A 117 3.38 -4.92 0.23
CA LEU A 117 2.94 -6.25 -0.19
C LEU A 117 2.65 -6.30 -1.70
N CYS A 118 1.93 -5.29 -2.24
CA CYS A 118 1.62 -5.22 -3.67
C CYS A 118 2.86 -5.04 -4.54
N HIS A 119 3.89 -4.35 -4.03
CA HIS A 119 5.16 -4.23 -4.73
C HIS A 119 5.93 -5.54 -4.79
N ALA A 120 5.71 -6.41 -3.79
CA ALA A 120 6.26 -7.76 -3.71
C ALA A 120 7.80 -7.84 -3.84
N ASP A 121 8.51 -6.85 -3.32
CA ASP A 121 9.97 -6.91 -3.23
C ASP A 121 10.37 -8.07 -2.31
N PRO A 122 11.21 -9.02 -2.78
CA PRO A 122 11.66 -10.15 -1.96
C PRO A 122 12.48 -9.72 -0.73
N GLN A 123 13.02 -8.52 -0.70
CA GLN A 123 13.70 -7.92 0.45
C GLN A 123 12.75 -7.12 1.36
N GLY A 124 11.45 -7.08 1.04
CA GLY A 124 10.46 -6.38 1.82
C GLY A 124 10.10 -7.10 3.12
N ASP A 125 10.29 -6.45 4.25
CA ASP A 125 10.09 -7.04 5.59
C ASP A 125 8.64 -7.45 5.86
N TRP A 126 7.66 -6.66 5.38
CA TRP A 126 6.24 -6.90 5.67
C TRP A 126 5.71 -8.23 5.13
N ALA A 127 6.20 -8.71 3.98
CA ALA A 127 5.78 -9.99 3.44
C ALA A 127 6.09 -11.14 4.40
N SER A 128 7.31 -11.15 4.95
CA SER A 128 7.74 -12.13 5.94
C SER A 128 6.94 -12.06 7.24
N VAL A 129 6.68 -10.85 7.74
CA VAL A 129 5.89 -10.64 8.98
C VAL A 129 4.44 -11.10 8.80
N VAL A 130 3.79 -10.70 7.70
CA VAL A 130 2.40 -11.08 7.42
C VAL A 130 2.26 -12.58 7.22
N LEU A 131 3.20 -13.20 6.50
CA LEU A 131 3.23 -14.65 6.30
C LEU A 131 3.41 -15.41 7.63
N ALA A 132 4.35 -14.98 8.47
CA ALA A 132 4.60 -15.60 9.77
C ALA A 132 3.39 -15.52 10.73
N LEU A 133 2.56 -14.48 10.58
CA LEU A 133 1.34 -14.28 11.36
C LEU A 133 0.11 -14.94 10.74
N GLY A 134 0.24 -15.66 9.62
CA GLY A 134 -0.89 -16.27 8.91
C GLY A 134 -1.85 -15.25 8.30
N GLY A 135 -1.33 -14.07 7.95
CA GLY A 135 -2.15 -13.01 7.38
C GLY A 135 -2.63 -13.34 5.96
N SER A 136 -3.71 -12.69 5.55
CA SER A 136 -4.28 -12.77 4.21
C SER A 136 -4.47 -11.39 3.60
N VAL A 137 -4.50 -11.31 2.27
CA VAL A 137 -4.76 -10.09 1.51
C VAL A 137 -6.13 -10.19 0.85
N VAL A 138 -6.92 -9.13 0.98
CA VAL A 138 -8.22 -9.02 0.30
C VAL A 138 -8.04 -8.10 -0.91
N GLU A 139 -8.19 -8.66 -2.10
CA GLU A 139 -8.20 -7.91 -3.35
C GLU A 139 -9.60 -7.38 -3.65
N ILE A 140 -9.71 -6.12 -4.05
CA ILE A 140 -10.97 -5.49 -4.42
C ILE A 140 -10.92 -5.16 -5.91
N GLY A 141 -11.97 -5.56 -6.64
CA GLY A 141 -12.11 -5.24 -8.06
C GLY A 141 -11.21 -6.06 -8.98
N ARG A 142 -10.88 -7.30 -8.61
CA ARG A 142 -10.13 -8.21 -9.48
C ARG A 142 -10.85 -8.40 -10.80
N ALA A 143 -10.18 -8.09 -11.91
CA ALA A 143 -10.66 -8.50 -13.23
C ALA A 143 -10.64 -10.03 -13.30
N HIS A 144 -11.76 -10.63 -13.68
CA HIS A 144 -11.76 -12.04 -14.03
C HIS A 144 -10.95 -12.23 -15.31
N VAL A 145 -9.87 -12.96 -15.20
CA VAL A 145 -9.11 -13.48 -16.36
C VAL A 145 -9.79 -14.74 -16.82
#